data_94e78a4d4be14ff18efcdb3aeabc47af
#
_entry.id   94e78a4d4be14ff18efcdb3aeabc47af
#
_cell.length_a   1.000
_cell.length_b   1.000
_cell.length_c   1.000
_cell.angle_alpha   90.00
_cell.angle_beta   90.00
_cell.angle_gamma   90.00
#
_symmetry.space_group_name_H-M   'P 1'
#
loop_
_entity.id
_entity.type
_entity.pdbx_description
1 polymer ?
#
loop_
_entity_poly.entity_id
_entity_poly.type
_entity_poly.pdbx_seq_one_letter_code
_entity_poly.pdbx_strand_id
1 'polypeptide(L)'
;MTAQKRTQKSAPDKSLSCIFVAISVPIPGLLFRMPKKSSSDLEGEPAPKKLSTYTVKLDDTQMAKLRGILASRGWAPFEVEHSRFAFRGPDCNVTAYSSGKAVIAGKGTEDFVTMTLEPEVTLSPKLGYDNVLHPEWFEAHAGLDESGKGDFFGPVIAATVIAQKSMIEKWREAGVQDSKRIAERQILAFDEMIRGTHGAVVKTCYCSMPKYNELMSRPRANLNLLLAWLHGTALQQALAEKAVPWGLLDQFSEQPLVQRELARKGVKNFELRMRTKAEEDPVVAAASVVARAAYVREMKRLSDRFGSKLQKGAGPLVKKQGAEIIARFGARALGDFAKLHFRTAYEVVRDAGKLDELPLPEPKAKMEW
;
A
#
# COMPACT_ATOMS: atom_id res chain seq x y z
N MET A 1 -33.66 35.50 46.26
CA MET A 1 -33.76 35.56 44.78
C MET A 1 -32.48 34.96 44.19
N THR A 2 -32.52 33.67 43.87
CA THR A 2 -31.36 32.85 43.47
C THR A 2 -31.56 32.47 42.01
N ALA A 3 -30.72 32.99 41.12
CA ALA A 3 -30.75 32.72 39.68
C ALA A 3 -29.98 31.43 39.36
N GLN A 4 -30.69 30.40 38.94
CA GLN A 4 -30.16 29.17 38.42
C GLN A 4 -29.62 29.40 36.98
N LYS A 5 -28.29 29.24 36.77
CA LYS A 5 -27.68 29.10 35.46
C LYS A 5 -27.94 27.71 34.92
N ARG A 6 -28.78 27.61 33.88
CA ARG A 6 -28.91 26.40 33.04
C ARG A 6 -27.71 26.30 32.12
N THR A 7 -26.90 25.28 32.30
CA THR A 7 -25.89 24.83 31.33
C THR A 7 -26.60 24.08 30.20
N GLN A 8 -26.61 24.67 29.01
CA GLN A 8 -26.99 23.96 27.77
C GLN A 8 -25.89 22.97 27.38
N LYS A 9 -26.20 21.66 27.46
CA LYS A 9 -25.45 20.60 26.83
C LYS A 9 -25.71 20.69 25.32
N SER A 10 -24.68 20.99 24.55
CA SER A 10 -24.72 20.87 23.09
C SER A 10 -24.86 19.40 22.70
N ALA A 11 -25.89 19.10 21.90
CA ALA A 11 -26.11 17.80 21.29
C ALA A 11 -25.00 17.50 20.26
N PRO A 12 -24.61 16.21 20.07
CA PRO A 12 -23.62 15.84 19.05
C PRO A 12 -24.19 16.07 17.65
N ASP A 13 -23.40 16.73 16.82
CA ASP A 13 -23.68 17.01 15.41
C ASP A 13 -23.88 15.72 14.60
N LYS A 14 -25.11 15.48 14.13
CA LYS A 14 -25.54 14.30 13.37
C LYS A 14 -25.31 14.41 11.86
N SER A 15 -24.42 15.26 11.38
CA SER A 15 -24.24 15.46 9.94
C SER A 15 -22.92 14.90 9.37
N LEU A 16 -22.64 13.64 9.57
CA LEU A 16 -21.65 12.86 8.81
C LEU A 16 -22.37 11.78 7.98
N SER A 17 -23.24 12.22 7.06
CA SER A 17 -23.75 11.34 6.01
C SER A 17 -22.62 11.14 5.01
N CYS A 18 -21.83 10.07 5.19
CA CYS A 18 -20.94 9.58 4.17
C CYS A 18 -21.78 9.01 3.03
N ILE A 19 -21.60 9.54 1.83
CA ILE A 19 -22.05 8.86 0.61
C ILE A 19 -21.15 7.62 0.48
N PHE A 20 -21.70 6.48 0.91
CA PHE A 20 -21.08 5.18 0.69
C PHE A 20 -21.14 4.86 -0.80
N VAL A 21 -20.02 4.92 -1.50
CA VAL A 21 -19.89 4.21 -2.77
C VAL A 21 -19.32 2.83 -2.45
N ALA A 22 -20.16 1.98 -1.85
CA ALA A 22 -19.94 0.55 -1.86
C ALA A 22 -20.41 0.06 -3.24
N ILE A 23 -19.51 0.00 -4.21
CA ILE A 23 -19.79 -0.68 -5.47
C ILE A 23 -19.56 -2.18 -5.23
N SER A 24 -20.54 -2.83 -4.61
CA SER A 24 -20.86 -4.23 -4.85
C SER A 24 -22.12 -4.22 -5.68
N VAL A 25 -22.00 -4.07 -7.00
CA VAL A 25 -23.09 -4.32 -7.92
C VAL A 25 -22.89 -5.74 -8.47
N PRO A 26 -23.77 -6.71 -8.14
CA PRO A 26 -23.88 -7.90 -8.95
C PRO A 26 -24.57 -7.46 -10.24
N ILE A 27 -23.90 -7.58 -11.37
CA ILE A 27 -24.50 -7.38 -12.70
C ILE A 27 -25.38 -8.61 -12.97
N PRO A 28 -26.73 -8.48 -13.03
CA PRO A 28 -27.57 -9.58 -13.44
C PRO A 28 -27.53 -9.69 -14.97
N GLY A 29 -27.09 -10.83 -15.43
CA GLY A 29 -27.48 -11.32 -16.75
C GLY A 29 -26.65 -10.86 -17.94
N LEU A 30 -25.37 -11.31 -18.02
CA LEU A 30 -24.75 -11.54 -19.32
C LEU A 30 -24.31 -13.00 -19.37
N LEU A 31 -25.12 -13.82 -20.03
CA LEU A 31 -24.75 -15.17 -20.46
C LEU A 31 -23.61 -15.05 -21.49
N PHE A 32 -22.37 -15.06 -21.03
CA PHE A 32 -21.20 -15.24 -21.88
C PHE A 32 -21.19 -16.70 -22.33
N ARG A 33 -21.53 -16.92 -23.60
CA ARG A 33 -21.35 -18.18 -24.29
C ARG A 33 -19.87 -18.43 -24.43
N MET A 34 -19.32 -19.33 -23.60
CA MET A 34 -17.92 -19.74 -23.68
C MET A 34 -17.65 -20.39 -25.04
N PRO A 35 -16.60 -19.99 -25.77
CA PRO A 35 -16.17 -20.75 -26.94
C PRO A 35 -15.62 -22.10 -26.45
N LYS A 36 -16.04 -23.18 -27.10
CA LYS A 36 -15.51 -24.54 -26.89
C LYS A 36 -14.01 -24.49 -27.22
N LYS A 37 -13.15 -24.67 -26.21
CA LYS A 37 -11.72 -24.88 -26.41
C LYS A 37 -11.51 -26.22 -27.11
N SER A 38 -10.72 -26.20 -28.19
CA SER A 38 -10.21 -27.41 -28.84
C SER A 38 -9.15 -28.04 -27.92
N SER A 39 -9.02 -29.35 -27.96
CA SER A 39 -8.21 -30.18 -27.07
C SER A 39 -6.68 -30.15 -27.34
N SER A 40 -6.13 -29.04 -27.82
CA SER A 40 -4.71 -28.91 -28.13
C SER A 40 -3.93 -27.87 -27.30
N ASP A 41 -4.55 -27.17 -26.34
CA ASP A 41 -3.89 -26.13 -25.55
C ASP A 41 -3.80 -26.52 -24.07
N LEU A 42 -3.12 -27.62 -23.79
CA LEU A 42 -2.59 -27.96 -22.47
C LEU A 42 -1.18 -27.34 -22.35
N GLU A 43 -1.06 -26.03 -22.47
CA GLU A 43 0.10 -25.33 -21.96
C GLU A 43 -0.04 -25.26 -20.44
N GLY A 44 0.98 -25.81 -19.75
CA GLY A 44 1.02 -25.92 -18.29
C GLY A 44 0.86 -24.55 -17.63
N GLU A 45 0.23 -24.51 -16.46
CA GLU A 45 0.17 -23.33 -15.60
C GLU A 45 1.57 -22.76 -15.43
N PRO A 46 1.76 -21.43 -15.57
CA PRO A 46 3.09 -20.84 -15.37
C PRO A 46 3.51 -21.09 -13.92
N ALA A 47 4.64 -21.79 -13.76
CA ALA A 47 5.26 -22.03 -12.47
C ALA A 47 5.40 -20.72 -11.67
N PRO A 48 5.25 -20.74 -10.34
CA PRO A 48 5.36 -19.54 -9.51
C PRO A 48 6.69 -18.85 -9.80
N LYS A 49 6.65 -17.52 -10.01
CA LYS A 49 7.86 -16.75 -10.28
C LYS A 49 8.77 -16.82 -9.05
N LYS A 50 9.86 -17.56 -9.13
CA LYS A 50 10.92 -17.61 -8.12
C LYS A 50 11.47 -16.21 -7.85
N LEU A 51 11.90 -15.99 -6.60
CA LEU A 51 12.54 -14.76 -6.19
C LEU A 51 13.76 -14.47 -7.08
N SER A 52 13.73 -13.38 -7.83
CA SER A 52 14.80 -13.03 -8.79
C SER A 52 15.81 -12.04 -8.22
N THR A 53 15.54 -11.42 -7.08
CA THR A 53 16.44 -10.46 -6.43
C THR A 53 16.21 -10.46 -4.92
N TYR A 54 17.30 -10.56 -4.16
CA TYR A 54 17.30 -10.48 -2.68
C TYR A 54 18.37 -9.48 -2.22
N THR A 55 18.01 -8.63 -1.26
CA THR A 55 18.93 -7.64 -0.69
C THR A 55 19.01 -7.83 0.82
N VAL A 56 20.22 -7.94 1.34
CA VAL A 56 20.47 -8.11 2.76
C VAL A 56 21.57 -7.14 3.23
N LYS A 57 21.53 -6.72 4.49
CA LYS A 57 22.60 -5.98 5.13
C LYS A 57 23.49 -6.98 5.90
N LEU A 58 24.78 -6.97 5.62
CA LEU A 58 25.78 -7.84 6.22
C LEU A 58 26.82 -6.99 6.96
N ASP A 59 27.33 -7.50 8.06
CA ASP A 59 28.50 -6.94 8.73
C ASP A 59 29.82 -7.35 8.03
N ASP A 60 30.93 -6.83 8.46
CA ASP A 60 32.23 -7.08 7.82
C ASP A 60 32.67 -8.54 7.91
N THR A 61 32.35 -9.24 9.01
CA THR A 61 32.63 -10.68 9.19
C THR A 61 31.79 -11.52 8.24
N GLN A 62 30.52 -11.22 8.11
CA GLN A 62 29.60 -11.89 7.18
C GLN A 62 30.00 -11.61 5.72
N MET A 63 30.43 -10.40 5.39
CA MET A 63 30.97 -10.03 4.07
C MET A 63 32.22 -10.83 3.72
N ALA A 64 33.19 -10.94 4.65
CA ALA A 64 34.42 -11.72 4.46
C ALA A 64 34.08 -13.20 4.25
N LYS A 65 33.18 -13.76 5.06
CA LYS A 65 32.74 -15.15 4.95
C LYS A 65 32.05 -15.43 3.60
N LEU A 66 31.13 -14.55 3.18
CA LEU A 66 30.44 -14.63 1.90
C LEU A 66 31.44 -14.65 0.74
N ARG A 67 32.41 -13.70 0.74
CA ARG A 67 33.47 -13.64 -0.27
C ARG A 67 34.26 -14.94 -0.33
N GLY A 68 34.65 -15.50 0.82
CA GLY A 68 35.38 -16.78 0.91
C GLY A 68 34.61 -17.95 0.31
N ILE A 69 33.30 -18.03 0.60
CA ILE A 69 32.40 -19.08 0.06
C ILE A 69 32.31 -18.96 -1.47
N LEU A 70 32.08 -17.76 -2.00
CA LEU A 70 31.95 -17.55 -3.44
C LEU A 70 33.24 -17.89 -4.18
N ALA A 71 34.38 -17.48 -3.65
CA ALA A 71 35.69 -17.78 -4.21
C ALA A 71 36.01 -19.29 -4.16
N SER A 72 35.74 -19.97 -3.04
CA SER A 72 35.98 -21.43 -2.90
C SER A 72 35.09 -22.27 -3.83
N ARG A 73 33.91 -21.75 -4.21
CA ARG A 73 33.01 -22.39 -5.17
C ARG A 73 33.38 -22.09 -6.64
N GLY A 74 34.46 -21.37 -6.87
CA GLY A 74 34.94 -21.04 -8.22
C GLY A 74 34.06 -20.05 -8.99
N TRP A 75 33.29 -19.20 -8.29
CA TRP A 75 32.50 -18.17 -8.93
C TRP A 75 33.40 -17.11 -9.57
N ALA A 76 33.03 -16.63 -10.75
CA ALA A 76 33.84 -15.66 -11.50
C ALA A 76 33.68 -14.25 -10.91
N PRO A 77 34.78 -13.58 -10.48
CA PRO A 77 34.70 -12.19 -10.04
C PRO A 77 34.40 -11.27 -11.22
N PHE A 78 33.68 -10.16 -10.96
CA PHE A 78 33.49 -9.07 -11.92
C PHE A 78 33.41 -7.73 -11.17
N GLU A 79 33.59 -6.63 -11.91
CA GLU A 79 33.62 -5.30 -11.32
C GLU A 79 32.23 -4.66 -11.35
N VAL A 80 31.87 -4.02 -10.23
CA VAL A 80 30.68 -3.18 -10.08
C VAL A 80 31.10 -1.93 -9.30
N GLU A 81 30.71 -0.78 -9.79
CA GLU A 81 31.03 0.51 -9.16
C GLU A 81 30.50 0.55 -7.71
N HIS A 82 31.29 1.09 -6.78
CA HIS A 82 30.99 1.14 -5.34
C HIS A 82 30.82 -0.22 -4.63
N SER A 83 31.18 -1.36 -5.26
CA SER A 83 31.17 -2.66 -4.61
C SER A 83 32.48 -2.95 -3.88
N ARG A 84 32.42 -3.74 -2.79
CA ARG A 84 33.59 -4.36 -2.14
C ARG A 84 34.05 -5.59 -2.94
N PHE A 85 33.08 -6.31 -3.50
CA PHE A 85 33.31 -7.44 -4.41
C PHE A 85 32.00 -7.78 -5.15
N ALA A 86 32.14 -8.39 -6.32
CA ALA A 86 31.03 -8.99 -7.01
C ALA A 86 31.45 -10.31 -7.69
N PHE A 87 30.56 -11.30 -7.68
CA PHE A 87 30.79 -12.62 -8.25
C PHE A 87 29.59 -13.06 -9.08
N ARG A 88 29.90 -13.70 -10.22
CA ARG A 88 28.94 -14.33 -11.11
C ARG A 88 28.95 -15.84 -10.89
N GLY A 89 27.82 -16.38 -10.47
CA GLY A 89 27.57 -17.82 -10.34
C GLY A 89 26.74 -18.38 -11.50
N PRO A 90 26.42 -19.67 -11.46
CA PRO A 90 25.65 -20.34 -12.52
C PRO A 90 24.27 -19.74 -12.75
N ASP A 91 23.54 -19.44 -11.66
CA ASP A 91 22.14 -19.05 -11.71
C ASP A 91 21.85 -17.70 -11.03
N CYS A 92 22.81 -17.10 -10.34
CA CYS A 92 22.68 -15.77 -9.77
C CYS A 92 24.04 -15.06 -9.66
N ASN A 93 23.98 -13.74 -9.56
CA ASN A 93 25.11 -12.86 -9.27
C ASN A 93 24.99 -12.35 -7.83
N VAL A 94 26.13 -12.17 -7.17
CA VAL A 94 26.21 -11.57 -5.83
C VAL A 94 27.06 -10.32 -5.92
N THR A 95 26.50 -9.17 -5.50
CA THR A 95 27.22 -7.89 -5.42
C THR A 95 27.15 -7.36 -4.00
N ALA A 96 28.31 -7.19 -3.37
CA ALA A 96 28.45 -6.66 -2.03
C ALA A 96 28.98 -5.23 -2.08
N TYR A 97 28.19 -4.26 -1.60
CA TYR A 97 28.49 -2.84 -1.66
C TYR A 97 29.21 -2.32 -0.41
N SER A 98 29.96 -1.23 -0.57
CA SER A 98 30.65 -0.54 0.53
C SER A 98 29.72 -0.07 1.65
N SER A 99 28.42 0.12 1.36
CA SER A 99 27.37 0.46 2.33
C SER A 99 26.97 -0.67 3.29
N GLY A 100 27.56 -1.86 3.15
CA GLY A 100 27.19 -3.06 3.91
C GLY A 100 26.00 -3.82 3.32
N LYS A 101 25.46 -3.43 2.17
CA LYS A 101 24.40 -4.17 1.47
C LYS A 101 25.00 -5.21 0.54
N ALA A 102 24.43 -6.42 0.53
CA ALA A 102 24.66 -7.44 -0.48
C ALA A 102 23.39 -7.65 -1.30
N VAL A 103 23.51 -7.69 -2.62
CA VAL A 103 22.43 -7.94 -3.57
C VAL A 103 22.71 -9.25 -4.29
N ILE A 104 21.76 -10.16 -4.22
CA ILE A 104 21.75 -11.43 -4.94
C ILE A 104 20.70 -11.32 -6.04
N ALA A 105 21.07 -11.57 -7.31
CA ALA A 105 20.15 -11.40 -8.43
C ALA A 105 20.35 -12.49 -9.49
N GLY A 106 19.25 -13.12 -9.90
CA GLY A 106 19.22 -14.19 -10.91
C GLY A 106 18.13 -15.22 -10.65
N LYS A 107 18.07 -16.24 -11.48
CA LYS A 107 17.07 -17.33 -11.38
C LYS A 107 17.22 -18.16 -10.09
N GLY A 108 18.47 -18.36 -9.65
CA GLY A 108 18.84 -19.14 -8.47
C GLY A 108 18.96 -18.32 -7.20
N THR A 109 18.41 -17.10 -7.15
CA THR A 109 18.47 -16.22 -5.96
C THR A 109 17.88 -16.91 -4.73
N GLU A 110 16.71 -17.52 -4.84
CA GLU A 110 16.01 -18.18 -3.74
C GLU A 110 16.84 -19.36 -3.22
N ASP A 111 17.31 -20.23 -4.11
CA ASP A 111 18.12 -21.40 -3.76
C ASP A 111 19.45 -20.98 -3.12
N PHE A 112 20.10 -19.93 -3.64
CA PHE A 112 21.34 -19.41 -3.04
C PHE A 112 21.12 -18.82 -1.64
N VAL A 113 20.02 -18.10 -1.43
CA VAL A 113 19.70 -17.52 -0.12
C VAL A 113 19.43 -18.61 0.90
N THR A 114 18.55 -19.56 0.58
CA THR A 114 18.15 -20.62 1.52
C THR A 114 19.22 -21.67 1.79
N MET A 115 20.04 -21.99 0.78
CA MET A 115 21.05 -23.07 0.89
C MET A 115 22.47 -22.58 1.21
N THR A 116 22.73 -21.27 1.10
CA THR A 116 24.08 -20.74 1.30
C THR A 116 24.10 -19.52 2.21
N LEU A 117 23.39 -18.46 1.83
CA LEU A 117 23.48 -17.18 2.56
C LEU A 117 22.99 -17.33 4.00
N GLU A 118 21.82 -17.90 4.18
CA GLU A 118 21.20 -18.04 5.52
C GLU A 118 21.90 -19.08 6.39
N PRO A 119 22.15 -20.31 5.95
CA PRO A 119 22.77 -21.31 6.82
C PRO A 119 24.28 -21.11 7.03
N GLU A 120 24.97 -20.52 6.05
CA GLU A 120 26.43 -20.43 6.15
C GLU A 120 26.92 -19.01 6.51
N VAL A 121 26.22 -17.94 6.13
CA VAL A 121 26.72 -16.56 6.31
C VAL A 121 25.99 -15.84 7.44
N THR A 122 24.65 -15.73 7.34
CA THR A 122 23.88 -14.96 8.34
C THR A 122 23.52 -15.79 9.56
N LEU A 123 23.54 -17.10 9.47
CA LEU A 123 23.11 -18.05 10.49
C LEU A 123 21.68 -17.76 11.01
N SER A 124 20.87 -17.17 10.15
CA SER A 124 19.51 -16.73 10.47
C SER A 124 18.60 -17.05 9.29
N PRO A 125 17.79 -18.10 9.37
CA PRO A 125 16.80 -18.42 8.35
C PRO A 125 15.71 -17.35 8.35
N LYS A 126 15.40 -16.80 7.18
CA LYS A 126 14.36 -15.79 6.98
C LYS A 126 13.47 -16.11 5.80
N LEU A 127 14.08 -16.49 4.67
CA LEU A 127 13.36 -16.75 3.46
C LEU A 127 12.67 -18.13 3.52
N GLY A 128 11.34 -18.13 3.38
CA GLY A 128 10.56 -19.36 3.42
C GLY A 128 10.24 -19.91 4.82
N TYR A 129 10.77 -19.29 5.88
CA TYR A 129 10.55 -19.70 7.28
C TYR A 129 9.51 -18.82 8.01
N ASP A 130 8.74 -17.99 7.31
CA ASP A 130 7.78 -17.06 7.94
C ASP A 130 6.76 -17.80 8.82
N ASN A 131 6.34 -19.00 8.43
CA ASN A 131 5.42 -19.84 9.21
C ASN A 131 6.04 -20.36 10.52
N VAL A 132 7.37 -20.40 10.63
CA VAL A 132 8.10 -20.79 11.84
C VAL A 132 8.47 -19.55 12.66
N LEU A 133 8.88 -18.48 12.00
CA LEU A 133 9.30 -17.23 12.64
C LEU A 133 8.11 -16.38 13.09
N HIS A 134 7.02 -16.44 12.33
CA HIS A 134 5.79 -15.68 12.52
C HIS A 134 4.55 -16.55 12.35
N PRO A 135 4.37 -17.59 13.21
CA PRO A 135 3.21 -18.49 13.09
C PRO A 135 1.88 -17.74 13.20
N GLU A 136 1.85 -16.63 13.93
CA GLU A 136 0.69 -15.78 14.10
C GLU A 136 0.20 -15.17 12.77
N TRP A 137 1.08 -14.98 11.78
CA TRP A 137 0.67 -14.44 10.46
C TRP A 137 -0.20 -15.41 9.65
N PHE A 138 -0.22 -16.68 10.04
CA PHE A 138 -1.04 -17.71 9.41
C PHE A 138 -2.33 -18.00 10.20
N GLU A 139 -2.54 -17.33 11.33
CA GLU A 139 -3.81 -17.33 12.02
C GLU A 139 -4.84 -16.44 11.31
N ALA A 140 -6.13 -16.62 11.66
CA ALA A 140 -7.16 -15.75 11.13
C ALA A 140 -7.04 -14.33 11.72
N HIS A 141 -6.78 -13.33 10.88
CA HIS A 141 -6.61 -11.96 11.30
C HIS A 141 -6.96 -10.94 10.21
N ALA A 142 -6.93 -9.66 10.55
CA ALA A 142 -7.14 -8.55 9.64
C ALA A 142 -5.81 -7.86 9.28
N GLY A 143 -5.54 -7.67 7.99
CA GLY A 143 -4.46 -6.82 7.50
C GLY A 143 -5.01 -5.48 7.00
N LEU A 144 -4.32 -4.38 7.28
CA LEU A 144 -4.72 -3.03 6.89
C LEU A 144 -3.55 -2.30 6.23
N ASP A 145 -3.83 -1.58 5.14
CA ASP A 145 -2.86 -0.70 4.48
C ASP A 145 -3.59 0.40 3.68
N GLU A 146 -2.86 1.43 3.23
CA GLU A 146 -3.40 2.52 2.43
C GLU A 146 -2.60 2.76 1.14
N SER A 147 -3.24 3.42 0.16
CA SER A 147 -2.60 3.89 -1.07
C SER A 147 -2.99 5.32 -1.42
N GLY A 148 -2.10 6.01 -2.14
CA GLY A 148 -2.34 7.37 -2.63
C GLY A 148 -1.96 8.50 -1.66
N LYS A 149 -1.42 8.22 -0.47
CA LYS A 149 -1.05 9.23 0.54
C LYS A 149 -0.03 10.26 0.04
N GLY A 150 0.99 9.81 -0.70
CA GLY A 150 2.07 10.65 -1.24
C GLY A 150 1.82 11.24 -2.62
N ASP A 151 0.70 10.94 -3.25
CA ASP A 151 0.39 11.39 -4.60
C ASP A 151 -0.48 12.66 -4.58
N PHE A 152 -0.19 13.61 -5.44
CA PHE A 152 -0.94 14.86 -5.56
C PHE A 152 -2.36 14.62 -6.09
N PHE A 153 -2.49 13.83 -7.17
CA PHE A 153 -3.78 13.47 -7.74
C PHE A 153 -4.40 12.26 -7.06
N GLY A 154 -5.72 12.21 -7.05
CA GLY A 154 -6.51 11.10 -6.54
C GLY A 154 -6.63 11.05 -5.01
N PRO A 155 -7.55 10.22 -4.50
CA PRO A 155 -7.84 10.10 -3.08
C PRO A 155 -6.77 9.30 -2.33
N VAL A 156 -6.87 9.32 -0.99
CA VAL A 156 -6.23 8.30 -0.14
C VAL A 156 -7.25 7.20 0.10
N ILE A 157 -6.84 5.97 -0.11
CA ILE A 157 -7.71 4.78 -0.01
C ILE A 157 -7.14 3.85 1.04
N ALA A 158 -7.89 3.59 2.11
CA ALA A 158 -7.59 2.56 3.08
C ALA A 158 -8.29 1.25 2.69
N ALA A 159 -7.60 0.13 2.88
CA ALA A 159 -8.13 -1.21 2.70
C ALA A 159 -7.98 -2.05 3.95
N THR A 160 -8.92 -2.94 4.16
CA THR A 160 -8.86 -4.01 5.17
C THR A 160 -9.18 -5.34 4.49
N VAL A 161 -8.35 -6.33 4.73
CA VAL A 161 -8.53 -7.70 4.30
C VAL A 161 -8.56 -8.60 5.54
N ILE A 162 -9.55 -9.51 5.62
CA ILE A 162 -9.57 -10.59 6.63
C ILE A 162 -9.37 -11.91 5.91
N ALA A 163 -8.36 -12.65 6.36
CA ALA A 163 -8.01 -13.95 5.79
C ALA A 163 -7.74 -15.00 6.87
N GLN A 164 -7.68 -16.26 6.46
CA GLN A 164 -7.27 -17.40 7.27
C GLN A 164 -6.21 -18.21 6.53
N LYS A 165 -5.54 -19.12 7.21
CA LYS A 165 -4.35 -19.86 6.77
C LYS A 165 -4.39 -20.30 5.30
N SER A 166 -5.42 -21.02 4.90
CA SER A 166 -5.52 -21.59 3.54
C SER A 166 -5.55 -20.52 2.43
N MET A 167 -6.11 -19.33 2.72
CA MET A 167 -6.14 -18.20 1.80
C MET A 167 -4.76 -17.55 1.72
N ILE A 168 -4.11 -17.36 2.87
CA ILE A 168 -2.79 -16.75 3.01
C ILE A 168 -1.76 -17.59 2.24
N GLU A 169 -1.76 -18.90 2.43
CA GLU A 169 -0.87 -19.82 1.71
C GLU A 169 -1.07 -19.73 0.20
N LYS A 170 -2.31 -19.80 -0.27
CA LYS A 170 -2.66 -19.64 -1.69
C LYS A 170 -2.20 -18.31 -2.28
N TRP A 171 -2.36 -17.20 -1.57
CA TRP A 171 -1.94 -15.88 -2.05
C TRP A 171 -0.42 -15.74 -2.10
N ARG A 172 0.30 -16.33 -1.14
CA ARG A 172 1.76 -16.36 -1.15
C ARG A 172 2.30 -17.19 -2.32
N GLU A 173 1.74 -18.37 -2.55
CA GLU A 173 2.08 -19.22 -3.70
C GLU A 173 1.84 -18.48 -5.03
N ALA A 174 0.76 -17.71 -5.13
CA ALA A 174 0.49 -16.88 -6.31
C ALA A 174 1.43 -15.66 -6.44
N GLY A 175 2.25 -15.35 -5.43
CA GLY A 175 3.21 -14.25 -5.44
C GLY A 175 2.65 -12.90 -4.94
N VAL A 176 1.57 -12.93 -4.13
CA VAL A 176 1.08 -11.71 -3.45
C VAL A 176 2.13 -11.24 -2.43
N GLN A 177 2.55 -10.00 -2.57
CA GLN A 177 3.54 -9.34 -1.73
C GLN A 177 3.23 -7.84 -1.67
N ASP A 178 4.04 -7.04 -0.96
CA ASP A 178 3.89 -5.58 -0.91
C ASP A 178 3.69 -5.00 -2.32
N SER A 179 2.63 -4.22 -2.47
CA SER A 179 2.19 -3.65 -3.76
C SER A 179 3.24 -2.76 -4.44
N LYS A 180 4.19 -2.20 -3.70
CA LYS A 180 5.28 -1.38 -4.22
C LYS A 180 6.27 -2.18 -5.09
N ARG A 181 6.31 -3.50 -4.90
CA ARG A 181 7.17 -4.43 -5.65
C ARG A 181 6.50 -5.08 -6.86
N ILE A 182 5.24 -4.76 -7.10
CA ILE A 182 4.39 -5.42 -8.10
C ILE A 182 4.05 -4.45 -9.23
N ALA A 183 4.10 -4.91 -10.49
CA ALA A 183 3.69 -4.12 -11.63
C ALA A 183 2.17 -3.85 -11.61
N GLU A 184 1.76 -2.68 -12.11
CA GLU A 184 0.36 -2.21 -12.03
C GLU A 184 -0.66 -3.19 -12.66
N ARG A 185 -0.32 -3.84 -13.77
CA ARG A 185 -1.18 -4.87 -14.38
C ARG A 185 -1.38 -6.06 -13.45
N GLN A 186 -0.35 -6.49 -12.75
CA GLN A 186 -0.39 -7.63 -11.84
C GLN A 186 -1.14 -7.28 -10.54
N ILE A 187 -1.07 -6.02 -10.08
CA ILE A 187 -1.87 -5.51 -8.95
C ILE A 187 -3.36 -5.72 -9.18
N LEU A 188 -3.88 -5.39 -10.38
CA LEU A 188 -5.29 -5.57 -10.69
C LEU A 188 -5.70 -7.04 -10.70
N ALA A 189 -4.85 -7.93 -11.26
CA ALA A 189 -5.11 -9.37 -11.26
C ALA A 189 -5.09 -9.96 -9.84
N PHE A 190 -4.17 -9.53 -9.00
CA PHE A 190 -4.14 -9.97 -7.59
C PHE A 190 -5.35 -9.45 -6.79
N ASP A 191 -5.78 -8.20 -7.00
CA ASP A 191 -6.99 -7.69 -6.35
C ASP A 191 -8.23 -8.53 -6.73
N GLU A 192 -8.37 -8.90 -8.00
CA GLU A 192 -9.45 -9.78 -8.46
C GLU A 192 -9.37 -11.17 -7.79
N MET A 193 -8.18 -11.75 -7.71
CA MET A 193 -7.96 -13.03 -7.03
C MET A 193 -8.28 -12.95 -5.54
N ILE A 194 -7.81 -11.92 -4.82
CA ILE A 194 -8.06 -11.73 -3.39
C ILE A 194 -9.56 -11.59 -3.14
N ARG A 195 -10.25 -10.73 -3.90
CA ARG A 195 -11.72 -10.54 -3.80
C ARG A 195 -12.52 -11.77 -4.19
N GLY A 196 -12.04 -12.55 -5.14
CA GLY A 196 -12.67 -13.80 -5.58
C GLY A 196 -12.38 -15.00 -4.68
N THR A 197 -11.51 -14.86 -3.68
CA THR A 197 -11.19 -15.95 -2.75
C THR A 197 -12.36 -16.17 -1.78
N HIS A 198 -12.94 -17.37 -1.82
CA HIS A 198 -14.08 -17.73 -0.95
C HIS A 198 -13.72 -17.58 0.54
N GLY A 199 -14.57 -16.85 1.27
CA GLY A 199 -14.40 -16.62 2.71
C GLY A 199 -13.42 -15.50 3.08
N ALA A 200 -12.75 -14.87 2.11
CA ALA A 200 -12.00 -13.64 2.34
C ALA A 200 -12.97 -12.46 2.48
N VAL A 201 -12.71 -11.55 3.42
CA VAL A 201 -13.45 -10.29 3.54
C VAL A 201 -12.54 -9.16 3.09
N VAL A 202 -13.04 -8.33 2.17
CA VAL A 202 -12.28 -7.19 1.62
C VAL A 202 -13.13 -5.94 1.70
N LYS A 203 -12.66 -4.93 2.42
CA LYS A 203 -13.30 -3.60 2.51
C LYS A 203 -12.31 -2.51 2.13
N THR A 204 -12.83 -1.50 1.43
CA THR A 204 -12.09 -0.28 1.11
C THR A 204 -12.88 0.93 1.56
N CYS A 205 -12.19 1.95 2.06
CA CYS A 205 -12.81 3.21 2.48
C CYS A 205 -11.98 4.39 1.95
N TYR A 206 -12.65 5.34 1.29
CA TYR A 206 -12.08 6.60 0.85
C TYR A 206 -13.15 7.67 0.66
N CYS A 207 -12.76 8.91 0.57
CA CYS A 207 -13.63 10.04 0.26
C CYS A 207 -13.49 10.43 -1.21
N SER A 208 -14.57 10.92 -1.84
CA SER A 208 -14.44 11.64 -3.11
C SER A 208 -13.48 12.85 -2.94
N MET A 209 -12.83 13.28 -4.02
CA MET A 209 -11.87 14.39 -3.94
C MET A 209 -12.45 15.67 -3.36
N PRO A 210 -13.66 16.13 -3.75
CA PRO A 210 -14.29 17.29 -3.10
C PRO A 210 -14.49 17.09 -1.60
N LYS A 211 -14.95 15.91 -1.16
CA LYS A 211 -15.14 15.61 0.26
C LYS A 211 -13.82 15.53 1.03
N TYR A 212 -12.80 14.94 0.42
CA TYR A 212 -11.46 14.92 0.97
C TYR A 212 -10.95 16.35 1.23
N ASN A 213 -11.05 17.23 0.24
CA ASN A 213 -10.58 18.60 0.33
C ASN A 213 -11.41 19.43 1.33
N GLU A 214 -12.73 19.21 1.39
CA GLU A 214 -13.59 19.81 2.44
C GLU A 214 -13.12 19.42 3.84
N LEU A 215 -12.84 18.13 4.08
CA LEU A 215 -12.36 17.65 5.36
C LEU A 215 -10.98 18.21 5.72
N MET A 216 -10.08 18.28 4.72
CA MET A 216 -8.72 18.78 4.92
C MET A 216 -8.62 20.30 5.04
N SER A 217 -9.65 21.06 4.63
CA SER A 217 -9.70 22.52 4.80
C SER A 217 -10.24 22.95 6.18
N ARG A 218 -10.76 22.04 6.98
CA ARG A 218 -11.30 22.34 8.33
C ARG A 218 -10.20 22.79 9.29
N PRO A 219 -10.49 23.67 10.24
CA PRO A 219 -9.55 24.01 11.30
C PRO A 219 -9.04 22.77 12.03
N ARG A 220 -7.72 22.67 12.23
CA ARG A 220 -7.04 21.53 12.87
C ARG A 220 -7.15 20.21 12.07
N ALA A 221 -7.49 20.26 10.77
CA ALA A 221 -7.45 19.10 9.91
C ALA A 221 -6.05 18.45 9.95
N ASN A 222 -6.02 17.13 10.03
CA ASN A 222 -4.80 16.35 10.09
C ASN A 222 -4.98 15.07 9.28
N LEU A 223 -4.05 14.81 8.37
CA LEU A 223 -4.10 13.64 7.52
C LEU A 223 -4.11 12.32 8.31
N ASN A 224 -3.37 12.25 9.43
CA ASN A 224 -3.35 11.05 10.27
C ASN A 224 -4.70 10.79 10.95
N LEU A 225 -5.46 11.84 11.31
CA LEU A 225 -6.83 11.69 11.83
C LEU A 225 -7.78 11.20 10.72
N LEU A 226 -7.64 11.70 9.51
CA LEU A 226 -8.42 11.20 8.37
C LEU A 226 -8.08 9.74 8.06
N LEU A 227 -6.80 9.38 8.03
CA LEU A 227 -6.37 7.99 7.87
C LEU A 227 -6.93 7.09 8.97
N ALA A 228 -6.87 7.51 10.23
CA ALA A 228 -7.44 6.74 11.33
C ALA A 228 -8.93 6.49 11.14
N TRP A 229 -9.67 7.50 10.66
CA TRP A 229 -11.10 7.35 10.37
C TRP A 229 -11.36 6.41 9.19
N LEU A 230 -10.55 6.49 8.10
CA LEU A 230 -10.67 5.61 6.93
C LEU A 230 -10.38 4.15 7.32
N HIS A 231 -9.28 3.88 8.02
CA HIS A 231 -8.92 2.54 8.50
C HIS A 231 -9.95 2.00 9.49
N GLY A 232 -10.34 2.81 10.48
CA GLY A 232 -11.36 2.43 11.47
C GLY A 232 -12.70 2.10 10.82
N THR A 233 -13.08 2.80 9.75
CA THR A 233 -14.34 2.54 9.02
C THR A 233 -14.24 1.25 8.19
N ALA A 234 -13.16 1.06 7.42
CA ALA A 234 -12.96 -0.17 6.65
C ALA A 234 -12.89 -1.40 7.56
N LEU A 235 -12.16 -1.31 8.68
CA LEU A 235 -12.04 -2.40 9.64
C LEU A 235 -13.36 -2.71 10.35
N GLN A 236 -14.10 -1.70 10.79
CA GLN A 236 -15.43 -1.91 11.41
C GLN A 236 -16.37 -2.67 10.46
N GLN A 237 -16.39 -2.30 9.17
CA GLN A 237 -17.20 -2.98 8.16
C GLN A 237 -16.73 -4.42 7.93
N ALA A 238 -15.42 -4.67 7.92
CA ALA A 238 -14.89 -6.00 7.76
C ALA A 238 -15.21 -6.90 8.97
N LEU A 239 -15.07 -6.38 10.19
CA LEU A 239 -15.39 -7.11 11.42
C LEU A 239 -16.89 -7.39 11.60
N ALA A 240 -17.77 -6.55 11.05
CA ALA A 240 -19.20 -6.80 11.03
C ALA A 240 -19.57 -7.99 10.13
N GLU A 241 -18.76 -8.29 9.11
CA GLU A 241 -18.96 -9.44 8.21
C GLU A 241 -18.27 -10.70 8.73
N LYS A 242 -17.06 -10.56 9.28
CA LYS A 242 -16.30 -11.67 9.85
C LYS A 242 -15.48 -11.20 11.04
N ALA A 243 -15.84 -11.67 12.22
CA ALA A 243 -15.06 -11.39 13.43
C ALA A 243 -13.73 -12.14 13.43
N VAL A 244 -12.66 -11.45 13.82
CA VAL A 244 -11.32 -11.99 14.09
C VAL A 244 -10.78 -11.34 15.36
N PRO A 245 -9.87 -11.99 16.10
CA PRO A 245 -9.41 -11.47 17.39
C PRO A 245 -8.43 -10.31 17.27
N TRP A 246 -7.68 -10.20 16.18
CA TRP A 246 -6.66 -9.18 16.00
C TRP A 246 -6.45 -8.78 14.54
N GLY A 247 -5.71 -7.71 14.36
CA GLY A 247 -5.28 -7.25 13.05
C GLY A 247 -3.98 -6.46 13.12
N LEU A 248 -3.33 -6.31 11.96
CA LEU A 248 -2.05 -5.62 11.81
C LEU A 248 -2.16 -4.46 10.81
N LEU A 249 -1.59 -3.31 11.17
CA LEU A 249 -1.53 -2.09 10.37
C LEU A 249 -0.10 -1.58 10.29
N ASP A 250 0.33 -1.11 9.10
CA ASP A 250 1.60 -0.39 8.98
C ASP A 250 1.54 0.94 9.75
N GLN A 251 2.55 1.18 10.60
CA GLN A 251 2.53 2.31 11.54
C GLN A 251 2.76 3.63 10.81
N PHE A 252 1.73 4.45 10.71
CA PHE A 252 1.81 5.80 10.16
C PHE A 252 1.82 6.91 11.22
N SER A 253 1.62 6.58 12.49
CA SER A 253 1.60 7.51 13.63
C SER A 253 2.08 6.80 14.90
N GLU A 254 2.81 7.50 15.75
CA GLU A 254 3.17 7.02 17.10
C GLU A 254 1.96 7.03 18.05
N GLN A 255 0.97 7.88 17.78
CA GLN A 255 -0.25 7.92 18.57
C GLN A 255 -1.23 6.83 18.15
N PRO A 256 -1.99 6.23 19.09
CA PRO A 256 -2.95 5.15 18.82
C PRO A 256 -4.25 5.71 18.21
N LEU A 257 -4.16 6.40 17.08
CA LEU A 257 -5.28 7.11 16.48
C LEU A 257 -6.37 6.16 15.98
N VAL A 258 -5.98 5.05 15.37
CA VAL A 258 -6.93 4.04 14.85
C VAL A 258 -7.60 3.31 15.98
N GLN A 259 -6.88 2.95 17.05
CA GLN A 259 -7.46 2.32 18.24
C GLN A 259 -8.51 3.23 18.91
N ARG A 260 -8.22 4.54 19.01
CA ARG A 260 -9.19 5.54 19.51
C ARG A 260 -10.44 5.62 18.64
N GLU A 261 -10.26 5.57 17.32
CA GLU A 261 -11.36 5.58 16.36
C GLU A 261 -12.21 4.30 16.45
N LEU A 262 -11.59 3.13 16.62
CA LEU A 262 -12.29 1.85 16.83
C LEU A 262 -13.11 1.87 18.14
N ALA A 263 -12.53 2.38 19.22
CA ALA A 263 -13.25 2.55 20.49
C ALA A 263 -14.47 3.48 20.33
N ARG A 264 -14.31 4.61 19.60
CA ARG A 264 -15.41 5.53 19.28
C ARG A 264 -16.51 4.87 18.45
N LYS A 265 -16.14 3.94 17.57
CA LYS A 265 -17.07 3.15 16.73
C LYS A 265 -17.69 1.95 17.48
N GLY A 266 -17.33 1.74 18.75
CA GLY A 266 -17.86 0.65 19.57
C GLY A 266 -17.30 -0.73 19.21
N VAL A 267 -16.17 -0.81 18.52
CA VAL A 267 -15.50 -2.08 18.26
C VAL A 267 -14.91 -2.62 19.56
N LYS A 268 -15.31 -3.83 19.95
CA LYS A 268 -14.89 -4.52 21.18
C LYS A 268 -14.24 -5.86 20.81
N ASN A 269 -13.46 -6.42 21.74
CA ASN A 269 -12.84 -7.74 21.61
C ASN A 269 -11.96 -7.88 20.32
N PHE A 270 -11.27 -6.79 19.97
CA PHE A 270 -10.36 -6.76 18.84
C PHE A 270 -9.07 -6.03 19.22
N GLU A 271 -7.93 -6.65 18.99
CA GLU A 271 -6.61 -6.09 19.21
C GLU A 271 -6.05 -5.55 17.89
N LEU A 272 -5.85 -4.23 17.77
CA LEU A 272 -5.13 -3.65 16.64
C LEU A 272 -3.65 -3.51 17.00
N ARG A 273 -2.80 -4.29 16.34
CA ARG A 273 -1.35 -4.20 16.40
C ARG A 273 -0.85 -3.24 15.32
N MET A 274 0.16 -2.44 15.66
CA MET A 274 0.80 -1.51 14.71
C MET A 274 2.31 -1.70 14.80
N ARG A 275 2.95 -1.84 13.64
CA ARG A 275 4.41 -1.89 13.52
C ARG A 275 4.87 -1.30 12.20
N THR A 276 6.11 -0.85 12.16
CA THR A 276 6.77 -0.46 10.90
C THR A 276 7.06 -1.71 10.07
N LYS A 277 6.96 -1.59 8.75
CA LYS A 277 7.10 -2.71 7.79
C LYS A 277 6.09 -3.84 8.02
N ALA A 278 4.88 -3.46 8.37
CA ALA A 278 3.81 -4.45 8.55
C ALA A 278 3.45 -5.17 7.24
N GLU A 279 3.85 -4.62 6.09
CA GLU A 279 3.69 -5.23 4.77
C GLU A 279 4.46 -6.56 4.56
N GLU A 280 5.31 -6.94 5.51
CA GLU A 280 5.90 -8.28 5.56
C GLU A 280 4.86 -9.36 5.89
N ASP A 281 3.80 -9.01 6.62
CA ASP A 281 2.65 -9.87 6.88
C ASP A 281 1.84 -10.08 5.59
N PRO A 282 1.50 -11.34 5.22
CA PRO A 282 0.80 -11.63 3.96
C PRO A 282 -0.59 -11.01 3.84
N VAL A 283 -1.30 -10.80 4.95
CA VAL A 283 -2.66 -10.22 4.94
C VAL A 283 -2.58 -8.70 4.81
N VAL A 284 -1.57 -8.07 5.43
CA VAL A 284 -1.25 -6.65 5.20
C VAL A 284 -0.79 -6.44 3.75
N ALA A 285 0.07 -7.32 3.21
CA ALA A 285 0.46 -7.28 1.80
C ALA A 285 -0.75 -7.41 0.87
N ALA A 286 -1.71 -8.28 1.17
CA ALA A 286 -2.98 -8.36 0.42
C ALA A 286 -3.80 -7.07 0.54
N ALA A 287 -3.86 -6.44 1.72
CA ALA A 287 -4.52 -5.15 1.90
C ALA A 287 -3.83 -4.04 1.08
N SER A 288 -2.49 -4.04 1.01
CA SER A 288 -1.72 -3.09 0.19
C SER A 288 -2.05 -3.23 -1.31
N VAL A 289 -2.17 -4.46 -1.80
CA VAL A 289 -2.59 -4.75 -3.18
C VAL A 289 -4.01 -4.22 -3.44
N VAL A 290 -4.95 -4.48 -2.54
CA VAL A 290 -6.34 -4.02 -2.64
C VAL A 290 -6.43 -2.49 -2.63
N ALA A 291 -5.74 -1.81 -1.70
CA ALA A 291 -5.69 -0.35 -1.64
C ALA A 291 -5.09 0.24 -2.91
N ARG A 292 -4.00 -0.36 -3.41
CA ARG A 292 -3.33 0.07 -4.63
C ARG A 292 -4.17 -0.13 -5.87
N ALA A 293 -4.86 -1.27 -5.99
CA ALA A 293 -5.77 -1.54 -7.11
C ALA A 293 -6.93 -0.54 -7.15
N ALA A 294 -7.54 -0.25 -6.00
CA ALA A 294 -8.59 0.75 -5.90
C ALA A 294 -8.07 2.15 -6.30
N TYR A 295 -6.86 2.51 -5.85
CA TYR A 295 -6.21 3.77 -6.24
C TYR A 295 -5.93 3.83 -7.75
N VAL A 296 -5.45 2.76 -8.37
CA VAL A 296 -5.22 2.67 -9.81
C VAL A 296 -6.51 2.90 -10.61
N ARG A 297 -7.63 2.29 -10.16
CA ARG A 297 -8.94 2.50 -10.79
C ARG A 297 -9.42 3.95 -10.68
N GLU A 298 -9.24 4.59 -9.51
CA GLU A 298 -9.58 6.01 -9.33
C GLU A 298 -8.69 6.92 -10.18
N MET A 299 -7.38 6.66 -10.24
CA MET A 299 -6.47 7.40 -11.11
C MET A 299 -6.82 7.25 -12.58
N LYS A 300 -7.27 6.06 -12.99
CA LYS A 300 -7.78 5.86 -14.36
C LYS A 300 -9.02 6.71 -14.62
N ARG A 301 -10.01 6.69 -13.72
CA ARG A 301 -11.24 7.49 -13.82
C ARG A 301 -10.94 9.00 -13.93
N LEU A 302 -10.01 9.50 -13.10
CA LEU A 302 -9.58 10.89 -13.17
C LEU A 302 -8.81 11.21 -14.47
N SER A 303 -7.99 10.28 -14.95
CA SER A 303 -7.24 10.40 -16.20
C SER A 303 -8.20 10.42 -17.42
N ASP A 304 -9.22 9.59 -17.41
CA ASP A 304 -10.26 9.57 -18.46
C ASP A 304 -11.01 10.92 -18.49
N ARG A 305 -11.35 11.49 -17.32
CA ARG A 305 -11.95 12.82 -17.20
C ARG A 305 -11.01 13.95 -17.66
N PHE A 306 -9.73 13.83 -17.38
CA PHE A 306 -8.70 14.78 -17.81
C PHE A 306 -8.41 14.66 -19.32
N GLY A 307 -8.59 13.46 -19.91
CA GLY A 307 -8.33 13.18 -21.32
C GLY A 307 -6.89 12.70 -21.61
N SER A 308 -6.08 12.48 -20.55
CA SER A 308 -4.77 11.86 -20.65
C SER A 308 -4.35 11.28 -19.29
N LYS A 309 -3.32 10.40 -19.28
CA LYS A 309 -2.85 9.74 -18.06
C LYS A 309 -2.30 10.77 -17.06
N LEU A 310 -2.91 10.86 -15.89
CA LEU A 310 -2.40 11.63 -14.77
C LEU A 310 -1.20 10.93 -14.12
N GLN A 311 -0.15 11.70 -13.83
CA GLN A 311 1.08 11.20 -13.23
C GLN A 311 0.92 11.05 -11.72
N LYS A 312 1.67 10.11 -11.14
CA LYS A 312 1.76 9.87 -9.68
C LYS A 312 2.86 10.75 -9.07
N GLY A 313 2.82 10.91 -7.75
CA GLY A 313 3.76 11.75 -7.00
C GLY A 313 3.35 13.22 -6.99
N ALA A 314 4.33 14.12 -6.87
CA ALA A 314 4.16 15.57 -6.80
C ALA A 314 5.27 16.34 -7.55
N GLY A 315 5.89 15.71 -8.54
CA GLY A 315 7.02 16.24 -9.31
C GLY A 315 6.61 17.23 -10.41
N PRO A 316 7.57 17.66 -11.27
CA PRO A 316 7.36 18.68 -12.29
C PRO A 316 6.25 18.34 -13.30
N LEU A 317 6.14 17.08 -13.73
CA LEU A 317 5.08 16.65 -14.66
C LEU A 317 3.69 16.78 -14.03
N VAL A 318 3.58 16.46 -12.73
CA VAL A 318 2.34 16.63 -11.97
C VAL A 318 1.94 18.09 -11.86
N LYS A 319 2.90 19.01 -11.61
CA LYS A 319 2.66 20.46 -11.62
C LYS A 319 2.16 20.95 -12.97
N LYS A 320 2.78 20.49 -14.06
CA LYS A 320 2.34 20.83 -15.43
C LYS A 320 0.90 20.38 -15.67
N GLN A 321 0.55 19.15 -15.30
CA GLN A 321 -0.83 18.66 -15.43
C GLN A 321 -1.81 19.41 -14.53
N GLY A 322 -1.41 19.81 -13.34
CA GLY A 322 -2.20 20.70 -12.48
C GLY A 322 -2.52 22.05 -13.14
N ALA A 323 -1.53 22.68 -13.77
CA ALA A 323 -1.72 23.89 -14.53
C ALA A 323 -2.63 23.70 -15.75
N GLU A 324 -2.51 22.58 -16.46
CA GLU A 324 -3.41 22.21 -17.57
C GLU A 324 -4.85 22.01 -17.10
N ILE A 325 -5.08 21.41 -15.91
CA ILE A 325 -6.42 21.28 -15.32
C ILE A 325 -7.01 22.65 -15.05
N ILE A 326 -6.24 23.57 -14.47
CA ILE A 326 -6.69 24.96 -14.21
C ILE A 326 -7.04 25.67 -15.51
N ALA A 327 -6.19 25.57 -16.52
CA ALA A 327 -6.41 26.20 -17.82
C ALA A 327 -7.67 25.69 -18.54
N ARG A 328 -7.97 24.39 -18.44
CA ARG A 328 -9.07 23.74 -19.16
C ARG A 328 -10.40 23.77 -18.41
N PHE A 329 -10.37 23.66 -17.10
CA PHE A 329 -11.57 23.45 -16.28
C PHE A 329 -11.78 24.53 -15.22
N GLY A 330 -10.86 25.52 -15.11
CA GLY A 330 -10.87 26.55 -14.07
C GLY A 330 -10.20 26.12 -12.76
N ALA A 331 -9.82 27.10 -11.93
CA ALA A 331 -9.03 26.85 -10.73
C ALA A 331 -9.74 25.93 -9.71
N ARG A 332 -11.04 26.13 -9.50
CA ARG A 332 -11.83 25.35 -8.54
C ARG A 332 -11.89 23.86 -8.91
N ALA A 333 -11.85 23.54 -10.21
CA ALA A 333 -11.88 22.16 -10.70
C ALA A 333 -10.63 21.37 -10.28
N LEU A 334 -9.51 22.04 -9.92
CA LEU A 334 -8.34 21.35 -9.38
C LEU A 334 -8.70 20.49 -8.17
N GLY A 335 -9.63 20.93 -7.33
CA GLY A 335 -10.10 20.19 -6.15
C GLY A 335 -10.85 18.88 -6.46
N ASP A 336 -11.30 18.67 -7.70
CA ASP A 336 -11.91 17.41 -8.14
C ASP A 336 -10.87 16.35 -8.52
N PHE A 337 -9.62 16.75 -8.76
CA PHE A 337 -8.53 15.89 -9.20
C PHE A 337 -7.44 15.73 -8.15
N ALA A 338 -7.17 16.77 -7.35
CA ALA A 338 -5.96 16.90 -6.56
C ALA A 338 -6.23 17.22 -5.08
N LYS A 339 -5.27 16.86 -4.24
CA LYS A 339 -5.24 17.18 -2.81
C LYS A 339 -4.79 18.62 -2.59
N LEU A 340 -5.71 19.53 -2.27
CA LEU A 340 -5.46 20.98 -2.16
C LEU A 340 -4.55 21.36 -0.98
N HIS A 341 -4.36 20.49 0.02
CA HIS A 341 -3.43 20.75 1.13
C HIS A 341 -1.95 20.50 0.77
N PHE A 342 -1.67 19.96 -0.43
CA PHE A 342 -0.30 19.79 -0.91
C PHE A 342 0.31 21.16 -1.28
N ARG A 343 1.60 21.34 -0.99
CA ARG A 343 2.37 22.51 -1.44
C ARG A 343 2.24 22.71 -2.95
N THR A 344 2.23 21.61 -3.71
CA THR A 344 2.04 21.61 -5.16
C THR A 344 0.76 22.32 -5.59
N ALA A 345 -0.36 22.18 -4.84
CA ALA A 345 -1.61 22.88 -5.15
C ALA A 345 -1.43 24.40 -5.08
N TYR A 346 -0.85 24.91 -3.98
CA TYR A 346 -0.58 26.33 -3.83
C TYR A 346 0.32 26.85 -4.94
N GLU A 347 1.43 26.18 -5.25
CA GLU A 347 2.37 26.57 -6.29
C GLU A 347 1.68 26.67 -7.66
N VAL A 348 0.90 25.66 -8.05
CA VAL A 348 0.21 25.61 -9.34
C VAL A 348 -0.86 26.71 -9.45
N VAL A 349 -1.63 26.96 -8.40
CA VAL A 349 -2.68 28.00 -8.39
C VAL A 349 -2.07 29.39 -8.39
N ARG A 350 -1.00 29.62 -7.62
CA ARG A 350 -0.24 30.88 -7.60
C ARG A 350 0.37 31.18 -8.97
N ASP A 351 1.05 30.21 -9.55
CA ASP A 351 1.75 30.38 -10.85
C ASP A 351 0.76 30.58 -12.00
N ALA A 352 -0.48 30.12 -11.85
CA ALA A 352 -1.59 30.41 -12.75
C ALA A 352 -2.26 31.80 -12.49
N GLY A 353 -1.87 32.51 -11.43
CA GLY A 353 -2.49 33.77 -11.05
C GLY A 353 -3.95 33.64 -10.58
N LYS A 354 -4.30 32.51 -9.94
CA LYS A 354 -5.69 32.14 -9.62
C LYS A 354 -5.98 31.99 -8.12
N LEU A 355 -5.13 32.55 -7.26
CA LEU A 355 -5.36 32.47 -5.79
C LEU A 355 -6.65 33.18 -5.35
N ASP A 356 -7.13 34.18 -6.08
CA ASP A 356 -8.41 34.84 -5.79
C ASP A 356 -9.61 33.90 -6.07
N GLU A 357 -9.49 33.01 -7.07
CA GLU A 357 -10.55 32.06 -7.44
C GLU A 357 -10.52 30.82 -6.55
N LEU A 358 -9.34 30.39 -6.11
CA LEU A 358 -9.12 29.25 -5.22
C LEU A 358 -8.11 29.65 -4.13
N PRO A 359 -8.58 30.28 -3.04
CA PRO A 359 -7.73 30.69 -1.93
C PRO A 359 -7.12 29.46 -1.23
N LEU A 360 -5.81 29.34 -1.27
CA LEU A 360 -5.07 28.29 -0.58
C LEU A 360 -4.08 28.93 0.40
N PRO A 361 -3.89 28.35 1.60
CA PRO A 361 -2.93 28.86 2.55
C PRO A 361 -1.50 28.70 2.00
N GLU A 362 -0.67 29.71 2.25
CA GLU A 362 0.74 29.63 1.91
C GLU A 362 1.40 28.46 2.65
N PRO A 363 2.16 27.61 1.95
CA PRO A 363 2.85 26.49 2.57
C PRO A 363 3.88 26.98 3.58
N LYS A 364 3.90 26.38 4.77
CA LYS A 364 4.97 26.66 5.74
C LYS A 364 6.34 26.42 5.10
N ALA A 365 7.30 27.30 5.38
CA ALA A 365 8.68 27.13 4.94
C ALA A 365 9.19 25.75 5.37
N LYS A 366 9.94 25.07 4.49
CA LYS A 366 10.67 23.86 4.92
C LYS A 366 11.66 24.31 6.01
N MET A 367 11.54 23.72 7.21
CA MET A 367 12.65 23.79 8.13
C MET A 367 13.80 23.00 7.50
N GLU A 368 14.89 23.69 7.18
CA GLU A 368 16.15 23.05 6.81
C GLU A 368 16.73 22.45 8.09
N TRP A 369 16.91 21.12 8.09
CA TRP A 369 17.58 20.38 9.16
C TRP A 369 19.03 20.17 8.79
#